data_347fd1ac8508ee30fbcc63205244ff19
#
_entry.id   347fd1ac8508ee30fbcc63205244ff19
#
_cell.length_a   1.000
_cell.length_b   1.000
_cell.length_c   1.000
_cell.angle_alpha   90.00
_cell.angle_beta   90.00
_cell.angle_gamma   90.00
#
_symmetry.space_group_name_H-M   'P 1'
#
loop_
_entity.id
_entity.type
_entity.pdbx_description
1 polymer ?
#
loop_
_entity_poly.entity_id
_entity_poly.type
_entity_poly.pdbx_seq_one_letter_code
_entity_poly.pdbx_strand_id
1 'polypeptide(L)'
;RMPMAGLAAVAVLPEARRRGIAEVLIEDSIRKMYEFGYPISMLYPFRHRFYKKYGYAFVGSAVQYEIPSNEVLDFEERVRVRTAQRQDRNKIKRAFNDNIERNGSFTIARSDNFWEMVVFPKALDVYIYEEPSPTTGKMECGGYVMYELVKEANHEPVLIVKEFVGLGAKAHRALWGFIGGLREQVSKIRYLAPVDYPMHLFLREPVEYNFRRLFFEYKTFGSLACGFMLRIINVKDALKYLIAPVESPIDFTIQIKDSLIAINSRVFHVHIHLGETVVEETHVPANVEMGVETFSQIYSGYLRVRDAVSYGLVEIDKTLVERLDRVFEWRQPYIYQFDVF
;
A
#
# COMPACT_ATOMS: atom_id res chain seq x y z
N ARG A 1 10.55 0.18 -10.68
CA ARG A 1 9.32 -0.66 -10.80
C ARG A 1 9.74 -2.12 -10.87
N MET A 2 9.03 -3.01 -10.19
CA MET A 2 9.32 -4.45 -10.09
C MET A 2 8.14 -5.25 -10.67
N PRO A 3 8.38 -6.31 -11.47
CA PRO A 3 7.33 -7.22 -11.89
C PRO A 3 6.69 -7.93 -10.70
N MET A 4 5.37 -8.08 -10.71
CA MET A 4 4.60 -8.72 -9.65
C MET A 4 3.59 -9.68 -10.25
N ALA A 5 3.48 -10.89 -9.71
CA ALA A 5 2.44 -11.84 -10.07
C ALA A 5 1.25 -11.73 -9.11
N GLY A 6 0.06 -11.43 -9.64
CA GLY A 6 -1.19 -11.43 -8.87
C GLY A 6 -1.79 -12.83 -8.79
N LEU A 7 -2.07 -13.32 -7.58
CA LEU A 7 -2.82 -14.57 -7.39
C LEU A 7 -4.28 -14.23 -7.10
N ALA A 8 -5.17 -14.47 -8.05
CA ALA A 8 -6.57 -14.12 -7.98
C ALA A 8 -7.49 -15.29 -8.36
N ALA A 9 -8.77 -15.18 -8.01
CA ALA A 9 -9.86 -16.06 -8.47
C ALA A 9 -9.62 -17.57 -8.21
N VAL A 10 -8.91 -17.93 -7.12
CA VAL A 10 -8.74 -19.35 -6.75
C VAL A 10 -10.07 -19.90 -6.25
N ALA A 11 -10.68 -20.79 -7.02
CA ALA A 11 -11.95 -21.42 -6.70
C ALA A 11 -11.91 -22.94 -6.92
N VAL A 12 -12.62 -23.67 -6.08
CA VAL A 12 -12.81 -25.13 -6.19
C VAL A 12 -14.29 -25.42 -6.09
N LEU A 13 -14.81 -26.17 -7.07
CA LEU A 13 -16.21 -26.59 -7.10
C LEU A 13 -16.61 -27.28 -5.78
N PRO A 14 -17.85 -27.08 -5.30
CA PRO A 14 -18.31 -27.62 -4.00
C PRO A 14 -18.05 -29.12 -3.85
N GLU A 15 -18.33 -29.91 -4.89
CA GLU A 15 -18.16 -31.36 -4.92
C GLU A 15 -16.69 -31.83 -4.94
N ALA A 16 -15.77 -30.94 -5.27
CA ALA A 16 -14.33 -31.21 -5.32
C ALA A 16 -13.57 -30.67 -4.09
N ARG A 17 -14.26 -30.01 -3.16
CA ARG A 17 -13.64 -29.45 -1.94
C ARG A 17 -13.13 -30.54 -1.00
N ARG A 18 -12.22 -30.17 -0.08
CA ARG A 18 -11.58 -31.06 0.90
C ARG A 18 -10.74 -32.19 0.31
N ARG A 19 -10.30 -32.03 -0.95
CA ARG A 19 -9.45 -33.01 -1.68
C ARG A 19 -8.03 -32.50 -1.94
N GLY A 20 -7.60 -31.42 -1.31
CA GLY A 20 -6.27 -30.84 -1.50
C GLY A 20 -6.08 -30.05 -2.79
N ILE A 21 -7.12 -29.87 -3.60
CA ILE A 21 -7.00 -29.25 -4.94
C ILE A 21 -6.52 -27.79 -4.87
N ALA A 22 -7.04 -27.00 -3.91
CA ALA A 22 -6.61 -25.61 -3.75
C ALA A 22 -5.12 -25.51 -3.35
N GLU A 23 -4.67 -26.42 -2.51
CA GLU A 23 -3.26 -26.54 -2.10
C GLU A 23 -2.35 -26.75 -3.32
N VAL A 24 -2.69 -27.77 -4.14
CA VAL A 24 -1.91 -28.09 -5.36
C VAL A 24 -1.89 -26.92 -6.33
N LEU A 25 -3.02 -26.25 -6.54
CA LEU A 25 -3.11 -25.09 -7.43
C LEU A 25 -2.22 -23.93 -6.97
N ILE A 26 -2.20 -23.66 -5.67
CA ILE A 26 -1.38 -22.54 -5.13
C ILE A 26 0.10 -22.88 -5.20
N GLU A 27 0.50 -24.11 -4.82
CA GLU A 27 1.90 -24.52 -4.91
C GLU A 27 2.41 -24.52 -6.35
N ASP A 28 1.62 -25.04 -7.30
CA ASP A 28 1.97 -25.02 -8.72
C ASP A 28 2.08 -23.57 -9.24
N SER A 29 1.12 -22.71 -8.86
CA SER A 29 1.18 -21.29 -9.21
C SER A 29 2.45 -20.61 -8.72
N ILE A 30 2.86 -20.86 -7.46
CA ILE A 30 4.08 -20.28 -6.88
C ILE A 30 5.32 -20.77 -7.63
N ARG A 31 5.40 -22.07 -7.96
CA ARG A 31 6.52 -22.61 -8.75
C ARG A 31 6.59 -21.99 -10.14
N LYS A 32 5.45 -21.86 -10.82
CA LYS A 32 5.36 -21.19 -12.13
C LYS A 32 5.74 -19.72 -12.08
N MET A 33 5.32 -18.99 -11.03
CA MET A 33 5.76 -17.61 -10.84
C MET A 33 7.29 -17.51 -10.73
N TYR A 34 7.93 -18.46 -10.02
CA TYR A 34 9.38 -18.55 -9.95
C TYR A 34 10.01 -18.85 -11.32
N GLU A 35 9.49 -19.84 -12.05
CA GLU A 35 9.96 -20.22 -13.40
C GLU A 35 9.83 -19.06 -14.40
N PHE A 36 8.78 -18.25 -14.29
CA PHE A 36 8.56 -17.06 -15.12
C PHE A 36 9.36 -15.83 -14.66
N GLY A 37 10.17 -15.95 -13.61
CA GLY A 37 11.06 -14.89 -13.15
C GLY A 37 10.37 -13.75 -12.39
N TYR A 38 9.19 -13.98 -11.80
CA TYR A 38 8.57 -12.98 -10.93
C TYR A 38 9.30 -12.93 -9.57
N PRO A 39 9.80 -11.75 -9.13
CA PRO A 39 10.44 -11.64 -7.82
C PRO A 39 9.46 -11.69 -6.65
N ILE A 40 8.22 -11.22 -6.85
CA ILE A 40 7.18 -11.15 -5.81
C ILE A 40 5.82 -11.59 -6.34
N SER A 41 4.96 -12.00 -5.40
CA SER A 41 3.53 -12.24 -5.65
C SER A 41 2.68 -11.57 -4.57
N MET A 42 1.49 -11.12 -4.96
CA MET A 42 0.50 -10.51 -4.07
C MET A 42 -0.87 -11.15 -4.27
N LEU A 43 -1.69 -11.11 -3.22
CA LEU A 43 -3.08 -11.56 -3.26
C LEU A 43 -3.96 -10.85 -2.23
N TYR A 44 -5.27 -10.83 -2.47
CA TYR A 44 -6.27 -10.51 -1.45
C TYR A 44 -6.79 -11.80 -0.83
N PRO A 45 -6.54 -12.06 0.48
CA PRO A 45 -6.87 -13.33 1.09
C PRO A 45 -8.35 -13.39 1.49
N PHE A 46 -9.06 -14.47 1.14
CA PHE A 46 -10.32 -14.79 1.80
C PHE A 46 -10.11 -15.30 3.23
N ARG A 47 -8.92 -15.89 3.53
CA ARG A 47 -8.45 -16.30 4.86
C ARG A 47 -6.93 -16.23 4.94
N HIS A 48 -6.38 -15.33 5.75
CA HIS A 48 -4.93 -15.18 5.95
C HIS A 48 -4.23 -16.48 6.34
N ARG A 49 -4.82 -17.24 7.31
CA ARG A 49 -4.24 -18.50 7.78
C ARG A 49 -4.03 -19.53 6.68
N PHE A 50 -4.87 -19.51 5.65
CA PHE A 50 -4.76 -20.43 4.52
C PHE A 50 -3.51 -20.12 3.68
N TYR A 51 -3.32 -18.88 3.29
CA TYR A 51 -2.18 -18.46 2.44
C TYR A 51 -0.85 -18.38 3.18
N LYS A 52 -0.87 -18.16 4.51
CA LYS A 52 0.33 -18.19 5.34
C LYS A 52 1.11 -19.51 5.22
N LYS A 53 0.42 -20.65 5.04
CA LYS A 53 1.05 -21.96 4.83
C LYS A 53 1.97 -22.02 3.60
N TYR A 54 1.76 -21.11 2.65
CA TYR A 54 2.50 -21.03 1.39
C TYR A 54 3.49 -19.87 1.39
N GLY A 55 3.85 -19.34 2.54
CA GLY A 55 4.82 -18.28 2.70
C GLY A 55 4.33 -16.87 2.38
N TYR A 56 3.01 -16.67 2.18
CA TYR A 56 2.45 -15.34 2.10
C TYR A 56 2.35 -14.70 3.48
N ALA A 57 2.72 -13.43 3.59
CA ALA A 57 2.62 -12.65 4.81
C ALA A 57 1.69 -11.46 4.63
N PHE A 58 1.00 -11.09 5.70
CA PHE A 58 0.21 -9.87 5.75
C PHE A 58 1.13 -8.64 5.69
N VAL A 59 0.86 -7.74 4.75
CA VAL A 59 1.67 -6.53 4.54
C VAL A 59 0.84 -5.27 4.28
N GLY A 60 -0.48 -5.37 4.21
CA GLY A 60 -1.35 -4.23 3.91
C GLY A 60 -2.30 -3.90 5.06
N SER A 61 -2.13 -2.72 5.66
CA SER A 61 -3.09 -2.14 6.59
C SER A 61 -3.71 -0.88 5.99
N ALA A 62 -4.97 -0.62 6.31
CA ALA A 62 -5.65 0.60 5.93
C ALA A 62 -6.60 1.03 7.07
N VAL A 63 -6.95 2.30 7.13
CA VAL A 63 -7.99 2.78 8.03
C VAL A 63 -9.22 3.14 7.19
N GLN A 64 -10.33 2.49 7.48
CA GLN A 64 -11.61 2.92 6.97
C GLN A 64 -12.16 4.00 7.88
N TYR A 65 -11.98 5.25 7.47
CA TYR A 65 -12.57 6.40 8.15
C TYR A 65 -14.07 6.48 7.88
N GLU A 66 -14.82 6.81 8.94
CA GLU A 66 -16.21 7.22 8.88
C GLU A 66 -16.35 8.55 9.63
N ILE A 67 -16.58 9.62 8.88
CA ILE A 67 -16.49 10.98 9.38
C ILE A 67 -17.81 11.68 9.13
N PRO A 68 -18.45 12.31 10.14
CA PRO A 68 -19.56 13.24 9.91
C PRO A 68 -19.10 14.36 8.97
N SER A 69 -19.89 14.68 7.96
CA SER A 69 -19.47 15.63 6.92
C SER A 69 -19.24 17.05 7.45
N ASN A 70 -19.94 17.43 8.52
CA ASN A 70 -19.81 18.73 9.20
C ASN A 70 -18.51 18.86 10.01
N GLU A 71 -17.80 17.75 10.27
CA GLU A 71 -16.52 17.77 10.98
C GLU A 71 -15.34 18.17 10.09
N VAL A 72 -15.49 18.16 8.78
CA VAL A 72 -14.42 18.56 7.87
C VAL A 72 -14.21 20.07 7.91
N LEU A 73 -12.95 20.48 8.02
CA LEU A 73 -12.54 21.89 8.01
C LEU A 73 -12.86 22.57 6.68
N ASP A 74 -13.15 23.85 6.75
CA ASP A 74 -13.22 24.70 5.57
C ASP A 74 -11.81 25.19 5.20
N PHE A 75 -11.44 25.01 3.92
CA PHE A 75 -10.16 25.47 3.38
C PHE A 75 -10.40 26.36 2.17
N GLU A 76 -9.70 27.50 2.11
CA GLU A 76 -9.84 28.48 1.01
C GLU A 76 -9.42 27.91 -0.34
N GLU A 77 -8.45 26.99 -0.33
CA GLU A 77 -7.94 26.36 -1.54
C GLU A 77 -9.00 25.59 -2.34
N ARG A 78 -10.15 25.25 -1.71
CA ARG A 78 -11.27 24.55 -2.38
C ARG A 78 -11.80 25.28 -3.63
N VAL A 79 -11.65 26.58 -3.72
CA VAL A 79 -12.09 27.39 -4.89
C VAL A 79 -11.39 27.01 -6.18
N ARG A 80 -10.25 26.31 -6.11
CA ARG A 80 -9.50 25.80 -7.26
C ARG A 80 -9.82 24.35 -7.60
N VAL A 81 -10.81 23.77 -6.95
CA VAL A 81 -11.29 22.42 -7.28
C VAL A 81 -12.43 22.54 -8.29
N ARG A 82 -12.34 21.79 -9.36
CA ARG A 82 -13.36 21.72 -10.40
C ARG A 82 -13.67 20.31 -10.85
N THR A 83 -14.80 20.11 -11.48
CA THR A 83 -15.15 18.85 -12.14
C THR A 83 -14.12 18.51 -13.21
N ALA A 84 -13.67 17.26 -13.20
CA ALA A 84 -12.75 16.75 -14.23
C ALA A 84 -13.50 16.58 -15.57
N GLN A 85 -12.81 16.93 -16.66
CA GLN A 85 -13.27 16.74 -18.03
C GLN A 85 -12.51 15.57 -18.68
N ARG A 86 -13.03 15.03 -19.78
CA ARG A 86 -12.37 13.93 -20.50
C ARG A 86 -10.91 14.25 -20.87
N GLN A 87 -10.63 15.50 -21.20
CA GLN A 87 -9.27 15.98 -21.52
C GLN A 87 -8.31 15.99 -20.32
N ASP A 88 -8.83 15.92 -19.08
CA ASP A 88 -8.02 15.89 -17.86
C ASP A 88 -7.50 14.49 -17.50
N ARG A 89 -7.93 13.43 -18.21
CA ARG A 89 -7.50 12.05 -17.94
C ARG A 89 -5.98 11.90 -17.86
N ASN A 90 -5.24 12.53 -18.78
CA ASN A 90 -3.78 12.48 -18.75
C ASN A 90 -3.18 13.23 -17.55
N LYS A 91 -3.84 14.30 -17.08
CA LYS A 91 -3.43 15.00 -15.86
C LYS A 91 -3.64 14.13 -14.61
N ILE A 92 -4.77 13.42 -14.52
CA ILE A 92 -5.09 12.48 -13.44
C ILE A 92 -4.07 11.34 -13.41
N LYS A 93 -3.81 10.69 -14.57
CA LYS A 93 -2.79 9.62 -14.69
C LYS A 93 -1.42 10.08 -14.21
N ARG A 94 -1.03 11.30 -14.60
CA ARG A 94 0.25 11.89 -14.19
C ARG A 94 0.29 12.16 -12.69
N ALA A 95 -0.75 12.78 -12.13
CA ALA A 95 -0.83 13.02 -10.70
C ALA A 95 -0.78 11.71 -9.87
N PHE A 96 -1.42 10.64 -10.33
CA PHE A 96 -1.30 9.32 -9.72
C PHE A 96 0.14 8.79 -9.75
N ASN A 97 0.79 8.82 -10.92
CA ASN A 97 2.17 8.37 -11.07
C ASN A 97 3.14 9.16 -10.18
N ASP A 98 3.01 10.49 -10.18
CA ASP A 98 3.81 11.36 -9.31
C ASP A 98 3.61 11.04 -7.82
N ASN A 99 2.37 10.71 -7.43
CA ASN A 99 2.08 10.32 -6.06
C ASN A 99 2.72 8.99 -5.68
N ILE A 100 2.63 7.96 -6.53
CA ILE A 100 3.27 6.67 -6.25
C ILE A 100 4.80 6.73 -6.29
N GLU A 101 5.38 7.63 -7.07
CA GLU A 101 6.84 7.85 -7.09
C GLU A 101 7.33 8.54 -5.81
N ARG A 102 6.54 9.46 -5.25
CA ARG A 102 6.90 10.19 -4.02
C ARG A 102 6.60 9.41 -2.74
N ASN A 103 5.43 8.78 -2.69
CA ASN A 103 4.85 8.26 -1.46
C ASN A 103 4.54 6.76 -1.54
N GLY A 104 4.55 6.16 -2.73
CA GLY A 104 4.12 4.78 -2.91
C GLY A 104 5.10 3.77 -2.35
N SER A 105 4.59 2.84 -1.54
CA SER A 105 5.28 1.61 -1.17
C SER A 105 4.43 0.45 -1.59
N PHE A 106 4.94 -0.40 -2.47
CA PHE A 106 4.21 -1.56 -3.00
C PHE A 106 2.83 -1.22 -3.59
N THR A 107 2.68 0.01 -4.10
CA THR A 107 1.51 0.45 -4.85
C THR A 107 1.59 -0.06 -6.29
N ILE A 108 0.46 -0.47 -6.85
CA ILE A 108 0.39 -1.01 -8.22
C ILE A 108 0.51 0.13 -9.24
N ALA A 109 1.49 0.02 -10.13
CA ALA A 109 1.60 0.92 -11.28
C ALA A 109 0.58 0.52 -12.36
N ARG A 110 -0.28 1.45 -12.76
CA ARG A 110 -1.35 1.21 -13.73
C ARG A 110 -0.88 1.41 -15.16
N SER A 111 -1.25 0.49 -16.04
CA SER A 111 -1.12 0.67 -17.50
C SER A 111 -2.20 1.62 -18.03
N ASP A 112 -1.99 2.18 -19.22
CA ASP A 112 -3.01 2.97 -19.90
C ASP A 112 -4.30 2.19 -20.13
N ASN A 113 -4.18 0.92 -20.49
CA ASN A 113 -5.32 0.03 -20.64
C ASN A 113 -6.13 -0.12 -19.34
N PHE A 114 -5.46 -0.25 -18.20
CA PHE A 114 -6.12 -0.35 -16.91
C PHE A 114 -6.92 0.93 -16.60
N TRP A 115 -6.35 2.10 -16.85
CA TRP A 115 -7.06 3.37 -16.69
C TRP A 115 -8.32 3.45 -17.56
N GLU A 116 -8.22 3.10 -18.85
CA GLU A 116 -9.32 3.24 -19.78
C GLU A 116 -10.40 2.17 -19.60
N MET A 117 -10.07 0.97 -19.15
CA MET A 117 -11.01 -0.16 -19.03
C MET A 117 -11.56 -0.36 -17.61
N VAL A 118 -10.83 0.07 -16.57
CA VAL A 118 -11.20 -0.22 -15.17
C VAL A 118 -11.55 1.05 -14.40
N VAL A 119 -10.72 2.09 -14.48
CA VAL A 119 -10.89 3.30 -13.64
C VAL A 119 -11.91 4.26 -14.24
N PHE A 120 -11.69 4.74 -15.45
CA PHE A 120 -12.53 5.77 -16.08
C PHE A 120 -13.95 5.35 -16.50
N PRO A 121 -14.25 4.06 -16.80
CA PRO A 121 -15.62 3.66 -17.07
C PRO A 121 -16.53 3.64 -15.84
N LYS A 122 -15.99 3.73 -14.63
CA LYS A 122 -16.81 3.80 -13.41
C LYS A 122 -17.63 5.09 -13.42
N ALA A 123 -18.91 4.96 -13.06
CA ALA A 123 -19.81 6.10 -12.91
C ALA A 123 -19.53 6.81 -11.57
N LEU A 124 -18.46 7.57 -11.53
CA LEU A 124 -17.98 8.29 -10.36
C LEU A 124 -17.97 9.79 -10.62
N ASP A 125 -18.16 10.55 -9.55
CA ASP A 125 -17.87 11.98 -9.52
C ASP A 125 -16.35 12.17 -9.41
N VAL A 126 -15.76 12.89 -10.36
CA VAL A 126 -14.32 13.12 -10.42
C VAL A 126 -14.03 14.61 -10.39
N TYR A 127 -13.25 15.05 -9.42
CA TYR A 127 -12.82 16.43 -9.25
C TYR A 127 -11.31 16.52 -9.18
N ILE A 128 -10.77 17.57 -9.77
CA ILE A 128 -9.32 17.86 -9.77
C ILE A 128 -9.06 19.21 -9.10
N TYR A 129 -7.94 19.26 -8.38
CA TYR A 129 -7.34 20.50 -7.92
C TYR A 129 -6.22 20.90 -8.87
N GLU A 130 -6.21 22.17 -9.30
CA GLU A 130 -5.18 22.71 -10.18
C GLU A 130 -4.47 23.91 -9.55
N GLU A 131 -3.16 23.95 -9.72
CA GLU A 131 -2.33 25.09 -9.32
C GLU A 131 -1.27 25.41 -10.40
N PRO A 132 -0.78 26.66 -10.42
CA PRO A 132 0.31 27.01 -11.32
C PRO A 132 1.59 26.23 -10.93
N SER A 133 2.22 25.60 -11.92
CA SER A 133 3.54 25.00 -11.77
C SER A 133 4.57 26.05 -11.39
N PRO A 134 5.39 25.83 -10.36
CA PRO A 134 6.44 26.77 -9.97
C PRO A 134 7.49 27.01 -11.08
N THR A 135 7.68 26.02 -11.95
CA THR A 135 8.70 26.06 -13.01
C THR A 135 8.20 26.61 -14.33
N THR A 136 6.95 26.30 -14.71
CA THR A 136 6.41 26.62 -16.03
C THR A 136 5.31 27.68 -16.00
N GLY A 137 4.74 27.96 -14.83
CA GLY A 137 3.56 28.85 -14.67
C GLY A 137 2.26 28.24 -15.23
N LYS A 138 2.30 27.11 -15.90
CA LYS A 138 1.11 26.43 -16.43
C LYS A 138 0.30 25.76 -15.32
N MET A 139 -1.03 25.71 -15.53
CA MET A 139 -1.91 25.01 -14.60
C MET A 139 -1.67 23.49 -14.66
N GLU A 140 -1.28 22.91 -13.54
CA GLU A 140 -1.01 21.49 -13.36
C GLU A 140 -1.96 20.89 -12.33
N CYS A 141 -2.28 19.60 -12.49
CA CYS A 141 -3.11 18.88 -11.54
C CYS A 141 -2.27 18.54 -10.29
N GLY A 142 -2.51 19.24 -9.21
CA GLY A 142 -1.90 18.98 -7.91
C GLY A 142 -2.59 17.86 -7.13
N GLY A 143 -3.72 17.37 -7.61
CA GLY A 143 -4.45 16.25 -6.96
C GLY A 143 -5.85 16.07 -7.51
N TYR A 144 -6.46 14.95 -7.14
CA TYR A 144 -7.84 14.64 -7.52
C TYR A 144 -8.53 13.77 -6.47
N VAL A 145 -9.86 13.77 -6.51
CA VAL A 145 -10.71 12.86 -5.77
C VAL A 145 -11.73 12.22 -6.70
N MET A 146 -11.95 10.92 -6.51
CA MET A 146 -13.02 10.14 -7.13
C MET A 146 -13.93 9.61 -6.03
N TYR A 147 -15.21 9.87 -6.12
CA TYR A 147 -16.19 9.42 -5.12
C TYR A 147 -17.52 9.01 -5.76
N GLU A 148 -18.32 8.32 -4.99
CA GLU A 148 -19.72 8.05 -5.29
C GLU A 148 -20.62 8.50 -4.12
N LEU A 149 -21.85 8.84 -4.44
CA LEU A 149 -22.89 9.11 -3.46
C LEU A 149 -23.80 7.88 -3.35
N VAL A 150 -23.92 7.35 -2.14
CA VAL A 150 -24.70 6.15 -1.86
C VAL A 150 -25.74 6.48 -0.80
N LYS A 151 -26.97 5.96 -0.93
CA LYS A 151 -27.97 6.01 0.12
C LYS A 151 -27.92 4.75 0.95
N GLU A 152 -27.71 4.89 2.24
CA GLU A 152 -27.78 3.77 3.19
C GLU A 152 -29.24 3.40 3.51
N ALA A 153 -29.42 2.33 4.30
CA ALA A 153 -30.76 1.79 4.62
C ALA A 153 -31.69 2.78 5.32
N ASN A 154 -31.13 3.76 6.04
CA ASN A 154 -31.84 4.87 6.68
C ASN A 154 -32.11 6.06 5.73
N HIS A 155 -31.84 5.88 4.43
CA HIS A 155 -31.92 6.92 3.39
C HIS A 155 -30.95 8.10 3.55
N GLU A 156 -30.02 8.05 4.49
CA GLU A 156 -28.98 9.08 4.61
C GLU A 156 -27.98 8.98 3.47
N PRO A 157 -27.66 10.09 2.80
CA PRO A 157 -26.65 10.10 1.75
C PRO A 157 -25.25 10.04 2.37
N VAL A 158 -24.43 9.12 1.87
CA VAL A 158 -23.02 8.92 2.26
C VAL A 158 -22.12 9.14 1.06
N LEU A 159 -21.06 9.93 1.23
CA LEU A 159 -20.01 10.10 0.25
C LEU A 159 -18.94 9.03 0.49
N ILE A 160 -18.72 8.17 -0.51
CA ILE A 160 -17.69 7.14 -0.46
C ILE A 160 -16.52 7.57 -1.34
N VAL A 161 -15.40 7.94 -0.74
CA VAL A 161 -14.16 8.25 -1.45
C VAL A 161 -13.56 6.96 -1.97
N LYS A 162 -13.51 6.81 -3.29
CA LYS A 162 -12.92 5.64 -3.98
C LYS A 162 -11.42 5.81 -4.21
N GLU A 163 -11.01 7.03 -4.51
CA GLU A 163 -9.60 7.34 -4.69
C GLU A 163 -9.35 8.81 -4.34
N PHE A 164 -8.27 9.05 -3.63
CA PHE A 164 -7.83 10.39 -3.24
C PHE A 164 -6.32 10.50 -3.46
N VAL A 165 -5.90 11.47 -4.23
CA VAL A 165 -4.51 11.77 -4.52
C VAL A 165 -4.26 13.26 -4.34
N GLY A 166 -3.33 13.61 -3.44
CA GLY A 166 -2.90 14.98 -3.21
C GLY A 166 -1.38 15.09 -3.26
N LEU A 167 -0.85 15.93 -4.14
CA LEU A 167 0.60 16.11 -4.34
C LEU A 167 1.22 17.16 -3.43
N GLY A 168 0.65 17.39 -2.27
CA GLY A 168 1.18 18.32 -1.27
C GLY A 168 0.08 18.97 -0.43
N ALA A 169 0.49 19.79 0.53
CA ALA A 169 -0.41 20.35 1.54
C ALA A 169 -1.61 21.12 0.96
N LYS A 170 -1.38 21.93 -0.07
CA LYS A 170 -2.46 22.71 -0.71
C LYS A 170 -3.50 21.80 -1.38
N ALA A 171 -3.03 20.76 -2.09
CA ALA A 171 -3.92 19.80 -2.74
C ALA A 171 -4.80 19.06 -1.73
N HIS A 172 -4.21 18.59 -0.61
CA HIS A 172 -4.96 17.95 0.45
C HIS A 172 -6.01 18.87 1.05
N ARG A 173 -5.65 20.13 1.40
CA ARG A 173 -6.59 21.11 1.92
C ARG A 173 -7.70 21.45 0.92
N ALA A 174 -7.34 21.63 -0.35
CA ALA A 174 -8.30 21.94 -1.41
C ALA A 174 -9.34 20.84 -1.57
N LEU A 175 -8.89 19.58 -1.68
CA LEU A 175 -9.76 18.44 -1.91
C LEU A 175 -10.62 18.12 -0.66
N TRP A 176 -10.06 18.18 0.55
CA TRP A 176 -10.85 18.03 1.78
C TRP A 176 -11.81 19.18 1.98
N GLY A 177 -11.40 20.42 1.72
CA GLY A 177 -12.29 21.59 1.77
C GLY A 177 -13.44 21.51 0.77
N PHE A 178 -13.19 20.93 -0.42
CA PHE A 178 -14.24 20.64 -1.40
C PHE A 178 -15.22 19.59 -0.87
N ILE A 179 -14.73 18.47 -0.35
CA ILE A 179 -15.55 17.40 0.26
C ILE A 179 -16.38 17.97 1.43
N GLY A 180 -15.76 18.76 2.32
CA GLY A 180 -16.44 19.43 3.42
C GLY A 180 -17.52 20.42 2.97
N GLY A 181 -17.37 21.00 1.77
CA GLY A 181 -18.39 21.84 1.14
C GLY A 181 -19.68 21.12 0.75
N LEU A 182 -19.65 19.77 0.69
CA LEU A 182 -20.82 18.95 0.36
C LEU A 182 -21.66 18.56 1.59
N ARG A 183 -21.37 19.11 2.77
CA ARG A 183 -22.02 18.76 4.05
C ARG A 183 -23.54 18.92 4.08
N GLU A 184 -24.10 19.79 3.24
CA GLU A 184 -25.55 19.95 3.11
C GLU A 184 -26.20 18.82 2.27
N GLN A 185 -25.39 18.06 1.53
CA GLN A 185 -25.84 17.00 0.63
C GLN A 185 -25.59 15.60 1.20
N VAL A 186 -24.61 15.46 2.11
CA VAL A 186 -24.21 14.18 2.68
C VAL A 186 -24.02 14.28 4.19
N SER A 187 -24.49 13.27 4.91
CA SER A 187 -24.37 13.20 6.38
C SER A 187 -23.00 12.68 6.81
N LYS A 188 -22.39 11.79 6.00
CA LYS A 188 -21.20 11.05 6.35
C LYS A 188 -20.26 10.90 5.15
N ILE A 189 -18.98 10.89 5.44
CA ILE A 189 -17.89 10.58 4.48
C ILE A 189 -17.25 9.27 4.90
N ARG A 190 -17.09 8.34 3.96
CA ARG A 190 -16.35 7.10 4.15
C ARG A 190 -15.14 7.09 3.25
N TYR A 191 -13.96 6.84 3.83
CA TYR A 191 -12.69 6.81 3.09
C TYR A 191 -11.79 5.68 3.61
N LEU A 192 -11.40 4.76 2.72
CA LEU A 192 -10.36 3.77 3.00
C LEU A 192 -9.00 4.39 2.64
N ALA A 193 -8.23 4.73 3.65
CA ALA A 193 -6.97 5.46 3.54
C ALA A 193 -5.77 4.60 3.95
N PRO A 194 -4.54 4.98 3.56
CA PRO A 194 -3.33 4.46 4.18
C PRO A 194 -3.40 4.58 5.70
N VAL A 195 -2.79 3.62 6.42
CA VAL A 195 -2.87 3.56 7.90
C VAL A 195 -2.24 4.78 8.59
N ASP A 196 -1.29 5.40 7.94
CA ASP A 196 -0.56 6.59 8.40
C ASP A 196 -1.15 7.92 7.89
N TYR A 197 -2.33 7.87 7.23
CA TYR A 197 -2.98 9.08 6.73
C TYR A 197 -3.42 10.00 7.88
N PRO A 198 -2.95 11.26 7.95
CA PRO A 198 -3.16 12.13 9.11
C PRO A 198 -4.53 12.81 9.06
N MET A 199 -5.61 12.03 9.10
CA MET A 199 -6.99 12.53 8.95
C MET A 199 -7.37 13.63 9.94
N HIS A 200 -6.83 13.58 11.16
CA HIS A 200 -7.06 14.57 12.20
C HIS A 200 -6.70 16.01 11.80
N LEU A 201 -5.79 16.20 10.82
CA LEU A 201 -5.40 17.53 10.34
C LEU A 201 -6.51 18.21 9.50
N PHE A 202 -7.50 17.47 9.08
CA PHE A 202 -8.59 17.96 8.21
C PHE A 202 -9.93 18.06 8.95
N LEU A 203 -9.96 17.81 10.27
CA LEU A 203 -11.16 17.80 11.08
C LEU A 203 -11.22 19.01 12.02
N ARG A 204 -12.44 19.51 12.26
CA ARG A 204 -12.72 20.63 13.17
C ARG A 204 -12.40 20.27 14.61
N GLU A 205 -12.90 19.12 15.03
CA GLU A 205 -12.73 18.64 16.40
C GLU A 205 -12.24 17.18 16.36
N PRO A 206 -10.92 16.96 16.44
CA PRO A 206 -10.35 15.63 16.44
C PRO A 206 -10.54 14.88 17.77
N VAL A 207 -11.03 15.55 18.81
CA VAL A 207 -11.27 14.97 20.14
C VAL A 207 -12.70 15.21 20.56
N GLU A 208 -13.37 14.20 21.10
CA GLU A 208 -14.68 14.36 21.72
C GLU A 208 -14.52 14.81 23.17
N TYR A 209 -15.03 15.99 23.52
CA TYR A 209 -14.96 16.53 24.87
C TYR A 209 -16.16 16.05 25.69
N ASN A 210 -15.90 15.24 26.72
CA ASN A 210 -16.93 14.78 27.65
C ASN A 210 -16.61 15.22 29.08
N PHE A 211 -17.38 16.14 29.62
CA PHE A 211 -17.19 16.70 30.97
C PHE A 211 -17.25 15.70 32.13
N ARG A 212 -17.69 14.46 31.87
CA ARG A 212 -17.89 13.45 32.91
C ARG A 212 -16.69 12.53 33.12
N ARG A 213 -15.66 12.57 32.27
CA ARG A 213 -14.47 11.72 32.38
C ARG A 213 -13.20 12.54 32.51
N LEU A 214 -12.41 12.24 33.51
CA LEU A 214 -11.20 12.99 33.87
C LEU A 214 -9.95 12.59 33.09
N PHE A 215 -9.99 11.52 32.30
CA PHE A 215 -8.80 10.99 31.62
C PHE A 215 -9.13 10.37 30.27
N PHE A 216 -8.40 10.75 29.23
CA PHE A 216 -8.29 10.17 27.90
C PHE A 216 -9.61 9.73 27.25
N GLU A 217 -10.23 10.62 26.52
CA GLU A 217 -11.32 10.26 25.64
C GLU A 217 -10.81 10.10 24.21
N TYR A 218 -11.24 8.99 23.58
CA TYR A 218 -10.92 8.69 22.20
C TYR A 218 -12.15 8.92 21.34
N LYS A 219 -12.02 9.80 20.35
CA LYS A 219 -13.01 9.87 19.27
C LYS A 219 -12.69 8.81 18.24
N THR A 220 -13.63 7.92 17.96
CA THR A 220 -13.48 6.89 16.94
C THR A 220 -13.82 7.45 15.58
N PHE A 221 -12.83 7.57 14.70
CA PHE A 221 -13.03 8.03 13.32
C PHE A 221 -13.18 6.90 12.31
N GLY A 222 -12.84 5.68 12.68
CA GLY A 222 -12.82 4.55 11.75
C GLY A 222 -12.29 3.27 12.34
N SER A 223 -12.15 2.28 11.49
CA SER A 223 -11.72 0.93 11.82
C SER A 223 -10.43 0.60 11.09
N LEU A 224 -9.51 -0.10 11.79
CA LEU A 224 -8.34 -0.68 11.14
C LEU A 224 -8.77 -1.86 10.28
N ALA A 225 -8.44 -1.81 9.01
CA ALA A 225 -8.71 -2.85 8.03
C ALA A 225 -7.44 -3.63 7.68
N CYS A 226 -7.60 -4.94 7.48
CA CYS A 226 -6.57 -5.83 6.96
C CYS A 226 -6.78 -5.98 5.46
N GLY A 227 -5.71 -5.81 4.68
CA GLY A 227 -5.76 -5.84 3.22
C GLY A 227 -5.06 -7.08 2.65
N PHE A 228 -4.08 -6.86 1.84
CA PHE A 228 -3.42 -7.87 1.01
C PHE A 228 -2.25 -8.58 1.71
N MET A 229 -1.86 -9.69 1.10
CA MET A 229 -0.65 -10.44 1.47
C MET A 229 0.36 -10.41 0.33
N LEU A 230 1.64 -10.47 0.70
CA LEU A 230 2.77 -10.52 -0.21
C LEU A 230 3.62 -11.76 0.10
N ARG A 231 4.21 -12.34 -0.94
CA ARG A 231 5.24 -13.37 -0.87
C ARG A 231 6.41 -12.99 -1.77
N ILE A 232 7.63 -13.10 -1.24
CA ILE A 232 8.82 -13.14 -2.07
C ILE A 232 8.86 -14.48 -2.79
N ILE A 233 8.91 -14.45 -4.12
CA ILE A 233 8.96 -15.64 -4.98
C ILE A 233 10.41 -16.01 -5.31
N ASN A 234 11.22 -15.02 -5.70
CA ASN A 234 12.63 -15.21 -5.98
C ASN A 234 13.45 -14.26 -5.11
N VAL A 235 14.08 -14.80 -4.07
CA VAL A 235 14.87 -14.02 -3.10
C VAL A 235 16.02 -13.28 -3.76
N LYS A 236 16.80 -13.96 -4.62
CA LYS A 236 17.94 -13.34 -5.31
C LYS A 236 17.51 -12.16 -6.17
N ASP A 237 16.45 -12.33 -6.95
CA ASP A 237 15.97 -11.27 -7.83
C ASP A 237 15.29 -10.15 -7.06
N ALA A 238 14.52 -10.45 -6.00
CA ALA A 238 13.96 -9.43 -5.13
C ALA A 238 15.06 -8.56 -4.51
N LEU A 239 16.14 -9.16 -4.00
CA LEU A 239 17.27 -8.43 -3.43
C LEU A 239 17.95 -7.49 -4.42
N LYS A 240 18.04 -7.83 -5.71
CA LYS A 240 18.59 -6.95 -6.76
C LYS A 240 17.77 -5.67 -7.00
N TYR A 241 16.48 -5.68 -6.64
CA TYR A 241 15.62 -4.49 -6.72
C TYR A 241 15.74 -3.55 -5.51
N LEU A 242 16.55 -3.90 -4.51
CA LEU A 242 16.82 -2.99 -3.40
C LEU A 242 17.61 -1.77 -3.92
N ILE A 243 17.07 -0.61 -3.68
CA ILE A 243 17.73 0.67 -3.95
C ILE A 243 17.79 1.40 -2.61
N ALA A 244 18.94 1.32 -1.95
CA ALA A 244 19.13 2.02 -0.69
C ALA A 244 20.09 3.19 -0.88
N PRO A 245 19.67 4.42 -0.53
CA PRO A 245 20.55 5.58 -0.51
C PRO A 245 21.49 5.48 0.70
N VAL A 246 22.54 4.67 0.57
CA VAL A 246 23.53 4.48 1.62
C VAL A 246 24.80 5.25 1.30
N GLU A 247 25.27 6.05 2.26
CA GLU A 247 26.50 6.82 2.13
C GLU A 247 27.75 5.94 2.20
N SER A 248 27.65 4.79 2.90
CA SER A 248 28.72 3.81 3.04
C SER A 248 28.30 2.46 2.53
N PRO A 249 29.18 1.68 1.93
CA PRO A 249 28.87 0.31 1.47
C PRO A 249 28.29 -0.54 2.60
N ILE A 250 27.29 -1.35 2.27
CA ILE A 250 26.70 -2.33 3.19
C ILE A 250 26.92 -3.71 2.62
N ASP A 251 27.56 -4.56 3.42
CA ASP A 251 27.77 -5.97 3.13
C ASP A 251 27.09 -6.83 4.20
N PHE A 252 26.34 -7.82 3.75
CA PHE A 252 25.75 -8.82 4.62
C PHE A 252 25.50 -10.13 3.88
N THR A 253 25.42 -11.23 4.63
CA THR A 253 25.00 -12.53 4.12
C THR A 253 23.64 -12.88 4.68
N ILE A 254 22.70 -13.26 3.80
CA ILE A 254 21.31 -13.52 4.18
C ILE A 254 20.88 -14.91 3.73
N GLN A 255 20.16 -15.61 4.64
CA GLN A 255 19.49 -16.86 4.34
C GLN A 255 17.99 -16.74 4.64
N ILE A 256 17.16 -17.06 3.65
CA ILE A 256 15.71 -17.04 3.78
C ILE A 256 15.18 -18.47 3.79
N LYS A 257 14.60 -18.89 4.91
CA LYS A 257 14.02 -20.24 5.04
C LYS A 257 12.69 -20.29 4.25
N ASP A 258 12.66 -21.03 3.16
CA ASP A 258 11.50 -21.21 2.27
C ASP A 258 11.24 -22.70 2.02
N SER A 259 10.11 -23.21 2.49
CA SER A 259 9.73 -24.62 2.38
C SER A 259 9.25 -25.03 0.99
N LEU A 260 8.86 -24.08 0.13
CA LEU A 260 8.31 -24.37 -1.20
C LEU A 260 9.34 -24.18 -2.32
N ILE A 261 10.23 -23.21 -2.19
CA ILE A 261 11.24 -22.88 -3.21
C ILE A 261 12.63 -23.05 -2.58
N ALA A 262 13.17 -24.27 -2.68
CA ALA A 262 14.44 -24.63 -2.03
C ALA A 262 15.61 -23.72 -2.39
N ILE A 263 15.66 -23.18 -3.62
CA ILE A 263 16.71 -22.26 -4.08
C ILE A 263 16.71 -20.96 -3.24
N ASN A 264 15.56 -20.50 -2.77
CA ASN A 264 15.47 -19.34 -1.89
C ASN A 264 16.19 -19.53 -0.56
N SER A 265 16.38 -20.80 -0.11
CA SER A 265 17.04 -21.11 1.16
C SER A 265 18.58 -21.18 1.07
N ARG A 266 19.15 -20.85 -0.07
CA ARG A 266 20.60 -20.66 -0.20
C ARG A 266 21.04 -19.39 0.53
N VAL A 267 22.33 -19.29 0.81
CA VAL A 267 22.91 -18.07 1.38
C VAL A 267 23.32 -17.13 0.26
N PHE A 268 22.91 -15.89 0.35
CA PHE A 268 23.25 -14.83 -0.59
C PHE A 268 24.12 -13.77 0.09
N HIS A 269 25.25 -13.44 -0.53
CA HIS A 269 26.02 -12.24 -0.20
C HIS A 269 25.41 -11.05 -0.94
N VAL A 270 25.11 -10.01 -0.20
CA VAL A 270 24.50 -8.78 -0.70
C VAL A 270 25.44 -7.62 -0.44
N HIS A 271 25.86 -6.95 -1.50
CA HIS A 271 26.65 -5.74 -1.47
C HIS A 271 25.83 -4.58 -2.02
N ILE A 272 25.67 -3.51 -1.25
CA ILE A 272 24.90 -2.30 -1.62
C ILE A 272 25.83 -1.10 -1.55
N HIS A 273 26.01 -0.40 -2.67
CA HIS A 273 26.82 0.80 -2.73
C HIS A 273 26.29 1.76 -3.82
N LEU A 274 26.18 3.05 -3.53
CA LEU A 274 25.77 4.12 -4.47
C LEU A 274 24.49 3.81 -5.26
N GLY A 275 23.51 3.16 -4.62
CA GLY A 275 22.24 2.80 -5.26
C GLY A 275 22.29 1.54 -6.13
N GLU A 276 23.43 0.87 -6.22
CA GLU A 276 23.56 -0.42 -6.89
C GLU A 276 23.57 -1.56 -5.86
N THR A 277 22.91 -2.66 -6.20
CA THR A 277 22.86 -3.86 -5.38
C THR A 277 23.35 -5.06 -6.16
N VAL A 278 24.45 -5.67 -5.69
CA VAL A 278 25.00 -6.91 -6.22
C VAL A 278 24.62 -8.06 -5.30
N VAL A 279 24.12 -9.16 -5.86
CA VAL A 279 23.67 -10.34 -5.11
C VAL A 279 24.29 -11.59 -5.70
N GLU A 280 25.10 -12.28 -4.90
CA GLU A 280 25.78 -13.50 -5.28
C GLU A 280 25.47 -14.63 -4.32
N GLU A 281 25.41 -15.86 -4.83
CA GLU A 281 25.32 -17.04 -3.97
C GLU A 281 26.67 -17.29 -3.30
N THR A 282 26.65 -17.66 -2.01
CA THR A 282 27.87 -17.88 -1.23
C THR A 282 27.74 -19.08 -0.31
N HIS A 283 28.90 -19.63 0.14
CA HIS A 283 28.95 -20.63 1.20
C HIS A 283 29.38 -20.06 2.56
N VAL A 284 29.56 -18.75 2.64
CA VAL A 284 29.81 -18.06 3.91
C VAL A 284 28.55 -18.16 4.77
N PRO A 285 28.67 -18.49 6.07
CA PRO A 285 27.51 -18.50 6.97
C PRO A 285 26.72 -17.20 6.93
N ALA A 286 25.39 -17.31 7.00
CA ALA A 286 24.55 -16.15 7.03
C ALA A 286 24.69 -15.39 8.35
N ASN A 287 24.75 -14.07 8.28
CA ASN A 287 24.66 -13.18 9.45
C ASN A 287 23.26 -12.56 9.61
N VAL A 288 22.34 -12.91 8.70
CA VAL A 288 20.91 -12.59 8.76
C VAL A 288 20.11 -13.82 8.34
N GLU A 289 19.26 -14.34 9.25
CA GLU A 289 18.39 -15.49 8.96
C GLU A 289 16.95 -15.21 9.36
N MET A 290 16.00 -15.58 8.48
CA MET A 290 14.57 -15.46 8.74
C MET A 290 13.74 -16.34 7.81
N GLY A 291 12.43 -16.50 8.12
CA GLY A 291 11.47 -17.14 7.21
C GLY A 291 11.05 -16.20 6.07
N VAL A 292 10.57 -16.78 4.97
CA VAL A 292 10.11 -16.03 3.79
C VAL A 292 8.95 -15.08 4.11
N GLU A 293 8.11 -15.41 5.07
CA GLU A 293 7.01 -14.56 5.55
C GLU A 293 7.54 -13.28 6.20
N THR A 294 8.49 -13.42 7.13
CA THR A 294 9.13 -12.29 7.80
C THR A 294 9.90 -11.44 6.80
N PHE A 295 10.64 -12.09 5.88
CA PHE A 295 11.34 -11.37 4.83
C PHE A 295 10.38 -10.59 3.93
N SER A 296 9.23 -11.15 3.57
CA SER A 296 8.21 -10.46 2.78
C SER A 296 7.68 -9.19 3.50
N GLN A 297 7.51 -9.25 4.82
CA GLN A 297 7.09 -8.09 5.63
C GLN A 297 8.17 -7.02 5.73
N ILE A 298 9.43 -7.41 5.95
CA ILE A 298 10.57 -6.48 6.01
C ILE A 298 10.80 -5.85 4.64
N TYR A 299 10.86 -6.67 3.60
CA TYR A 299 11.11 -6.23 2.23
C TYR A 299 10.06 -5.23 1.72
N SER A 300 8.81 -5.40 2.11
CA SER A 300 7.74 -4.46 1.77
C SER A 300 7.75 -3.16 2.60
N GLY A 301 8.59 -3.07 3.62
CA GLY A 301 8.60 -1.96 4.58
C GLY A 301 7.49 -2.02 5.63
N TYR A 302 6.66 -3.06 5.62
CA TYR A 302 5.58 -3.23 6.60
C TYR A 302 6.10 -3.46 8.02
N LEU A 303 7.19 -4.22 8.18
CA LEU A 303 7.82 -4.54 9.44
C LEU A 303 9.28 -4.05 9.44
N ARG A 304 9.68 -3.28 10.46
CA ARG A 304 11.08 -2.86 10.62
C ARG A 304 11.94 -4.03 11.04
N VAL A 305 13.21 -4.04 10.63
CA VAL A 305 14.17 -5.07 11.05
C VAL A 305 14.30 -5.11 12.58
N ARG A 306 14.43 -3.95 13.24
CA ARG A 306 14.51 -3.83 14.70
C ARG A 306 13.30 -4.44 15.43
N ASP A 307 12.10 -4.23 14.88
CA ASP A 307 10.87 -4.77 15.47
C ASP A 307 10.80 -6.28 15.29
N ALA A 308 11.17 -6.78 14.10
CA ALA A 308 11.26 -8.22 13.82
C ALA A 308 12.27 -8.92 14.75
N VAL A 309 13.40 -8.28 15.05
CA VAL A 309 14.38 -8.78 16.02
C VAL A 309 13.79 -8.83 17.41
N SER A 310 13.08 -7.76 17.84
CA SER A 310 12.47 -7.70 19.17
C SER A 310 11.36 -8.75 19.37
N TYR A 311 10.71 -9.16 18.27
CA TYR A 311 9.70 -10.23 18.27
C TYR A 311 10.29 -11.64 18.07
N GLY A 312 11.63 -11.78 17.94
CA GLY A 312 12.28 -13.07 17.75
C GLY A 312 12.03 -13.70 16.36
N LEU A 313 11.74 -12.90 15.35
CA LEU A 313 11.43 -13.34 13.99
C LEU A 313 12.65 -13.38 13.07
N VAL A 314 13.77 -12.78 13.49
CA VAL A 314 15.03 -12.66 12.74
C VAL A 314 16.19 -12.97 13.65
N GLU A 315 17.10 -13.83 13.16
CA GLU A 315 18.43 -14.04 13.74
C GLU A 315 19.40 -13.14 12.97
N ILE A 316 20.07 -12.21 13.64
CA ILE A 316 20.89 -11.18 12.99
C ILE A 316 22.05 -10.73 13.88
N ASP A 317 23.18 -10.42 13.26
CA ASP A 317 24.24 -9.67 13.92
C ASP A 317 23.72 -8.26 14.33
N LYS A 318 23.83 -7.95 15.63
CA LYS A 318 23.33 -6.71 16.19
C LYS A 318 23.89 -5.45 15.51
N THR A 319 25.10 -5.52 14.98
CA THR A 319 25.75 -4.40 14.27
C THR A 319 25.07 -4.07 12.93
N LEU A 320 24.29 -5.01 12.38
CA LEU A 320 23.58 -4.83 11.11
C LEU A 320 22.17 -4.25 11.27
N VAL A 321 21.56 -4.31 12.45
CA VAL A 321 20.14 -3.96 12.66
C VAL A 321 19.81 -2.55 12.16
N GLU A 322 20.56 -1.54 12.63
CA GLU A 322 20.31 -0.15 12.23
C GLU A 322 20.61 0.10 10.73
N ARG A 323 21.62 -0.60 10.20
CA ARG A 323 22.01 -0.47 8.79
C ARG A 323 20.91 -1.06 7.88
N LEU A 324 20.38 -2.23 8.24
CA LEU A 324 19.32 -2.89 7.48
C LEU A 324 17.96 -2.20 7.64
N ASP A 325 17.68 -1.54 8.78
CA ASP A 325 16.52 -0.67 8.91
C ASP A 325 16.53 0.51 7.92
N ARG A 326 17.72 0.96 7.48
CA ARG A 326 17.85 1.99 6.43
C ARG A 326 17.73 1.41 5.03
N VAL A 327 18.18 0.17 4.84
CA VAL A 327 18.05 -0.55 3.55
C VAL A 327 16.59 -0.92 3.27
N PHE A 328 15.93 -1.50 4.26
CA PHE A 328 14.52 -1.87 4.22
C PHE A 328 13.68 -0.77 4.87
N GLU A 329 13.61 0.37 4.20
CA GLU A 329 12.94 1.54 4.74
C GLU A 329 11.50 1.24 5.16
N TRP A 330 11.14 1.61 6.39
CA TRP A 330 9.78 1.46 6.87
C TRP A 330 8.82 2.34 6.07
N ARG A 331 7.89 1.71 5.40
CA ARG A 331 6.82 2.34 4.63
C ARG A 331 5.58 1.50 4.79
N GLN A 332 4.41 2.14 4.79
CA GLN A 332 3.15 1.39 4.87
C GLN A 332 2.66 1.04 3.46
N PRO A 333 2.74 -0.25 3.05
CA PRO A 333 2.21 -0.68 1.76
C PRO A 333 0.72 -0.37 1.65
N TYR A 334 0.31 0.23 0.54
CA TYR A 334 -1.08 0.58 0.29
C TYR A 334 -1.47 0.29 -1.16
N ILE A 335 -2.61 -0.36 -1.33
CA ILE A 335 -3.20 -0.62 -2.65
C ILE A 335 -4.52 0.14 -2.75
N TYR A 336 -4.67 0.93 -3.80
CA TYR A 336 -5.90 1.68 -4.06
C TYR A 336 -7.05 0.74 -4.41
N GLN A 337 -8.29 1.18 -4.11
CA GLN A 337 -9.48 0.34 -4.26
C GLN A 337 -9.71 -0.18 -5.68
N PHE A 338 -9.24 0.52 -6.71
CA PHE A 338 -9.34 0.06 -8.11
C PHE A 338 -8.33 -1.03 -8.46
N ASP A 339 -7.24 -1.16 -7.70
CA ASP A 339 -6.12 -2.06 -7.97
C ASP A 339 -6.29 -3.44 -7.32
N VAL A 340 -7.47 -3.72 -6.78
CA VAL A 340 -7.84 -5.04 -6.25
C VAL A 340 -8.07 -5.99 -7.42
N PHE A 341 -7.37 -7.13 -7.42
CA PHE A 341 -7.41 -8.16 -8.46
C PHE A 341 -7.80 -9.53 -7.91
#